data_51aa4cd8a0c13ae4241b1729ad9da8d8
#
_entry.id   51aa4cd8a0c13ae4241b1729ad9da8d8
#
_cell.length_a   1.000
_cell.length_b   1.000
_cell.length_c   1.000
_cell.angle_alpha   90.00
_cell.angle_beta   90.00
_cell.angle_gamma   90.00
#
_symmetry.space_group_name_H-M   'P 1'
#
loop_
_entity.id
_entity.type
_entity.pdbx_description
1 polymer ?
#
loop_
_entity_poly.entity_id
_entity_poly.type
_entity_poly.pdbx_seq_one_letter_code
_entity_poly.pdbx_strand_id
1 'polypeptide(L)'
;MSMQVLLSHQPASAVWGEKALISFNEDKATLHLTDFSDRTSIQKAARKLQNQGISDVSLSGEGWQLESCWAFYQGFYNAKKQFKLQFPTLSDEQQRELNYRIQCGDFVREIINLPAAILTPEELAQRAAKFIGQTAEQAAKQSAVSFSIVSREALLERGYHGLWQVGKGSQNLPAMLQLDFNPTGNPEAPVLACLVGKGITFDSGGYSIKPSDGMSTMRTDMGGAALLTGALGLAILRGLNQRVKLFLCCAENLVSSRAFKLGDIIQYRNGVSVEILNTDAEGRLVLADGLIDADAQQPQFIVDCATLTGAAKVAVGNDYHSVLSMDDQLVADLFHAAEQEQEPFWRLPFAELHRGQIKTAFADIANTGTVPVGAGASTATAFLSYFVKNYQQHWLHIDCSATYRKTPSDLWATGATGIGVQTLANLLLAKAKQQ
;
A
#
# COMPACT_ATOMS: atom_id res chain seq x y z
N MET A 1 -27.54 -16.70 16.66
CA MET A 1 -26.57 -17.58 17.36
C MET A 1 -25.24 -17.47 16.64
N SER A 2 -24.17 -17.34 17.38
CA SER A 2 -22.80 -17.29 16.81
C SER A 2 -22.33 -18.71 16.53
N MET A 3 -21.76 -18.96 15.35
CA MET A 3 -21.16 -20.26 15.02
C MET A 3 -19.81 -20.40 15.73
N GLN A 4 -19.63 -21.51 16.46
CA GLN A 4 -18.33 -21.81 17.07
C GLN A 4 -17.40 -22.43 16.03
N VAL A 5 -16.16 -21.93 15.93
CA VAL A 5 -15.14 -22.49 15.03
C VAL A 5 -14.00 -23.07 15.86
N LEU A 6 -13.74 -24.35 15.65
CA LEU A 6 -12.77 -25.16 16.39
C LEU A 6 -11.65 -25.61 15.44
N LEU A 7 -10.44 -25.79 15.98
CA LEU A 7 -9.32 -26.44 15.28
C LEU A 7 -9.23 -27.92 15.70
N SER A 8 -8.84 -28.81 14.77
CA SER A 8 -8.66 -30.22 15.05
C SER A 8 -7.53 -30.82 14.19
N HIS A 9 -6.64 -31.59 14.83
CA HIS A 9 -5.67 -32.44 14.11
C HIS A 9 -6.28 -33.73 13.55
N GLN A 10 -7.48 -34.09 14.02
CA GLN A 10 -8.17 -35.27 13.52
C GLN A 10 -8.75 -35.00 12.13
N PRO A 11 -8.61 -35.90 11.18
CA PRO A 11 -9.25 -35.77 9.88
C PRO A 11 -10.78 -35.70 10.03
N ALA A 12 -11.44 -35.08 9.06
CA ALA A 12 -12.88 -35.11 9.01
C ALA A 12 -13.41 -36.58 8.87
N SER A 13 -14.61 -36.83 9.38
CA SER A 13 -15.22 -38.14 9.17
C SER A 13 -15.45 -38.41 7.66
N ALA A 14 -15.45 -39.68 7.25
CA ALA A 14 -15.58 -40.09 5.85
C ALA A 14 -16.81 -39.49 5.13
N VAL A 15 -17.85 -39.15 5.87
CA VAL A 15 -19.08 -38.52 5.35
C VAL A 15 -18.83 -37.15 4.73
N TRP A 16 -17.79 -36.47 5.17
CA TRP A 16 -17.38 -35.15 4.66
C TRP A 16 -16.35 -35.22 3.52
N GLY A 17 -15.82 -36.45 3.27
CA GLY A 17 -14.72 -36.69 2.35
C GLY A 17 -13.36 -36.63 3.07
N GLU A 18 -12.43 -37.51 2.63
CA GLU A 18 -11.13 -37.75 3.28
C GLU A 18 -10.25 -36.49 3.40
N LYS A 19 -10.47 -35.48 2.55
CA LYS A 19 -9.68 -34.22 2.52
C LYS A 19 -10.53 -32.98 2.87
N ALA A 20 -11.65 -33.21 3.57
CA ALA A 20 -12.50 -32.08 3.94
C ALA A 20 -11.79 -31.16 4.93
N LEU A 21 -11.60 -29.89 4.53
CA LEU A 21 -11.01 -28.84 5.37
C LEU A 21 -11.94 -28.45 6.52
N ILE A 22 -13.27 -28.55 6.33
CA ILE A 22 -14.27 -28.13 7.29
C ILE A 22 -15.36 -29.19 7.38
N SER A 23 -15.77 -29.52 8.61
CA SER A 23 -17.00 -30.24 8.91
C SER A 23 -17.91 -29.41 9.79
N PHE A 24 -19.21 -29.71 9.74
CA PHE A 24 -20.22 -28.99 10.50
C PHE A 24 -21.00 -29.94 11.41
N ASN A 25 -21.34 -29.47 12.59
CA ASN A 25 -22.23 -30.13 13.50
C ASN A 25 -23.05 -29.08 14.24
N GLU A 26 -24.35 -28.94 13.92
CA GLU A 26 -25.25 -27.94 14.44
C GLU A 26 -24.67 -26.50 14.34
N ASP A 27 -24.31 -25.90 15.46
CA ASP A 27 -23.75 -24.54 15.58
C ASP A 27 -22.20 -24.51 15.57
N LYS A 28 -21.56 -25.63 15.22
CA LYS A 28 -20.09 -25.78 15.23
C LYS A 28 -19.54 -26.06 13.85
N ALA A 29 -18.44 -25.40 13.52
CA ALA A 29 -17.58 -25.71 12.39
C ALA A 29 -16.21 -26.16 12.90
N THR A 30 -15.72 -27.32 12.47
CA THR A 30 -14.38 -27.81 12.81
C THR A 30 -13.48 -27.71 11.61
N LEU A 31 -12.35 -27.04 11.77
CA LEU A 31 -11.28 -26.96 10.78
C LEU A 31 -10.31 -28.12 11.01
N HIS A 32 -10.16 -28.97 10.00
CA HIS A 32 -9.29 -30.14 10.05
C HIS A 32 -7.93 -29.80 9.43
N LEU A 33 -6.90 -29.66 10.27
CA LEU A 33 -5.57 -29.21 9.90
C LEU A 33 -4.50 -30.14 10.47
N THR A 34 -3.52 -30.49 9.67
CA THR A 34 -2.33 -31.21 10.14
C THR A 34 -1.41 -30.32 10.98
N ASP A 35 -1.42 -29.02 10.67
CA ASP A 35 -0.64 -27.99 11.38
C ASP A 35 -1.50 -26.74 11.60
N PHE A 36 -1.64 -26.30 12.83
CA PHE A 36 -2.39 -25.09 13.19
C PHE A 36 -1.65 -23.80 12.82
N SER A 37 -0.40 -23.88 12.36
CA SER A 37 0.34 -22.76 11.77
C SER A 37 0.06 -22.56 10.26
N ASP A 38 -0.70 -23.46 9.61
CA ASP A 38 -1.09 -23.31 8.19
C ASP A 38 -2.11 -22.18 8.01
N ARG A 39 -1.57 -20.96 7.93
CA ARG A 39 -2.37 -19.74 7.71
C ARG A 39 -3.21 -19.83 6.44
N THR A 40 -2.69 -20.45 5.37
CA THR A 40 -3.37 -20.53 4.08
C THR A 40 -4.66 -21.35 4.19
N SER A 41 -4.61 -22.52 4.81
CA SER A 41 -5.80 -23.36 5.02
C SER A 41 -6.80 -22.70 5.96
N ILE A 42 -6.35 -22.03 7.02
CA ILE A 42 -7.23 -21.28 7.94
C ILE A 42 -7.94 -20.14 7.20
N GLN A 43 -7.21 -19.38 6.39
CA GLN A 43 -7.77 -18.28 5.60
C GLN A 43 -8.79 -18.78 4.58
N LYS A 44 -8.50 -19.90 3.89
CA LYS A 44 -9.46 -20.58 2.97
C LYS A 44 -10.71 -21.04 3.69
N ALA A 45 -10.57 -21.63 4.87
CA ALA A 45 -11.70 -22.05 5.68
C ALA A 45 -12.59 -20.87 6.07
N ALA A 46 -11.99 -19.79 6.57
CA ALA A 46 -12.71 -18.56 6.92
C ALA A 46 -13.44 -17.97 5.71
N ARG A 47 -12.77 -17.92 4.54
CA ARG A 47 -13.40 -17.45 3.30
C ARG A 47 -14.57 -18.33 2.88
N LYS A 48 -14.46 -19.65 3.03
CA LYS A 48 -15.53 -20.60 2.71
C LYS A 48 -16.74 -20.40 3.62
N LEU A 49 -16.54 -20.22 4.93
CA LEU A 49 -17.61 -19.92 5.90
C LEU A 49 -18.35 -18.63 5.52
N GLN A 50 -17.62 -17.57 5.24
CA GLN A 50 -18.20 -16.29 4.86
C GLN A 50 -18.97 -16.36 3.53
N ASN A 51 -18.49 -17.11 2.55
CA ASN A 51 -19.16 -17.33 1.27
C ASN A 51 -20.49 -18.12 1.41
N GLN A 52 -20.60 -18.96 2.44
CA GLN A 52 -21.85 -19.65 2.79
C GLN A 52 -22.88 -18.74 3.49
N GLY A 53 -22.51 -17.47 3.76
CA GLY A 53 -23.40 -16.49 4.40
C GLY A 53 -23.29 -16.46 5.91
N ILE A 54 -22.35 -17.20 6.50
CA ILE A 54 -22.07 -17.16 7.95
C ILE A 54 -21.40 -15.82 8.24
N SER A 55 -22.00 -15.01 9.12
CA SER A 55 -21.56 -13.66 9.44
C SER A 55 -21.31 -13.41 10.93
N ASP A 56 -21.60 -14.38 11.79
CA ASP A 56 -21.40 -14.28 13.25
C ASP A 56 -20.68 -15.55 13.73
N VAL A 57 -19.42 -15.38 14.13
CA VAL A 57 -18.49 -16.48 14.42
C VAL A 57 -17.75 -16.20 15.73
N SER A 58 -17.54 -17.27 16.53
CA SER A 58 -16.69 -17.27 17.70
C SER A 58 -15.60 -18.33 17.53
N LEU A 59 -14.34 -17.93 17.50
CA LEU A 59 -13.19 -18.85 17.50
C LEU A 59 -13.05 -19.42 18.94
N SER A 60 -13.09 -20.73 19.09
CA SER A 60 -13.13 -21.38 20.38
C SER A 60 -12.32 -22.68 20.40
N GLY A 61 -12.08 -23.24 21.57
CA GLY A 61 -11.22 -24.42 21.75
C GLY A 61 -9.73 -24.09 21.76
N GLU A 62 -8.91 -25.11 21.73
CA GLU A 62 -7.45 -25.01 21.80
C GLU A 62 -6.81 -24.80 20.42
N GLY A 63 -5.55 -24.35 20.39
CA GLY A 63 -4.73 -24.25 19.19
C GLY A 63 -4.79 -22.88 18.47
N TRP A 64 -5.72 -22.01 18.82
CA TRP A 64 -5.75 -20.66 18.29
C TRP A 64 -4.62 -19.82 18.88
N GLN A 65 -3.88 -19.15 18.00
CA GLN A 65 -2.80 -18.22 18.32
C GLN A 65 -2.95 -16.96 17.49
N LEU A 66 -2.11 -15.97 17.71
CA LEU A 66 -2.10 -14.70 16.97
C LEU A 66 -2.20 -14.92 15.45
N GLU A 67 -1.34 -15.78 14.91
CA GLU A 67 -1.22 -15.96 13.47
C GLU A 67 -2.42 -16.68 12.84
N SER A 68 -2.97 -17.66 13.54
CA SER A 68 -4.18 -18.35 13.08
C SER A 68 -5.42 -17.46 13.20
N CYS A 69 -5.53 -16.63 14.25
CA CYS A 69 -6.58 -15.63 14.40
C CYS A 69 -6.50 -14.57 13.29
N TRP A 70 -5.29 -14.08 12.97
CA TRP A 70 -5.07 -13.12 11.90
C TRP A 70 -5.43 -13.71 10.53
N ALA A 71 -4.97 -14.93 10.23
CA ALA A 71 -5.31 -15.62 8.98
C ALA A 71 -6.83 -15.83 8.83
N PHE A 72 -7.50 -16.22 9.92
CA PHE A 72 -8.96 -16.34 9.91
C PHE A 72 -9.63 -14.99 9.65
N TYR A 73 -9.19 -13.93 10.32
CA TYR A 73 -9.70 -12.58 10.10
C TYR A 73 -9.58 -12.15 8.64
N GLN A 74 -8.40 -12.33 8.03
CA GLN A 74 -8.17 -11.98 6.63
C GLN A 74 -9.12 -12.70 5.67
N GLY A 75 -9.35 -14.01 5.88
CA GLY A 75 -10.28 -14.79 5.07
C GLY A 75 -11.75 -14.44 5.31
N PHE A 76 -12.12 -14.08 6.53
CA PHE A 76 -13.50 -13.78 6.92
C PHE A 76 -13.93 -12.36 6.57
N TYR A 77 -12.97 -11.43 6.42
CA TYR A 77 -13.25 -10.05 6.03
C TYR A 77 -14.07 -9.94 4.75
N ASN A 78 -15.01 -8.99 4.73
CA ASN A 78 -15.83 -8.67 3.56
C ASN A 78 -16.17 -7.18 3.55
N ALA A 79 -15.78 -6.47 2.48
CA ALA A 79 -16.04 -5.04 2.33
C ALA A 79 -17.53 -4.66 2.23
N LYS A 80 -18.38 -5.59 1.79
CA LYS A 80 -19.82 -5.35 1.57
C LYS A 80 -20.70 -5.74 2.76
N LYS A 81 -20.29 -6.75 3.53
CA LYS A 81 -21.12 -7.37 4.57
C LYS A 81 -20.54 -7.09 5.94
N GLN A 82 -21.37 -6.62 6.86
CA GLN A 82 -21.00 -6.59 8.27
C GLN A 82 -20.89 -8.02 8.79
N PHE A 83 -19.89 -8.25 9.63
CA PHE A 83 -19.66 -9.53 10.29
C PHE A 83 -19.27 -9.31 11.75
N LYS A 84 -19.48 -10.34 12.56
CA LYS A 84 -19.02 -10.39 13.95
C LYS A 84 -18.05 -11.55 14.08
N LEU A 85 -16.88 -11.27 14.62
CA LEU A 85 -15.86 -12.26 14.88
C LEU A 85 -15.34 -12.08 16.30
N GLN A 86 -15.56 -13.09 17.13
CA GLN A 86 -15.04 -13.15 18.49
C GLN A 86 -13.78 -14.01 18.48
N PHE A 87 -12.70 -13.47 19.03
CA PHE A 87 -11.44 -14.19 19.17
C PHE A 87 -11.41 -14.95 20.49
N PRO A 88 -10.62 -16.04 20.60
CA PRO A 88 -10.38 -16.72 21.85
C PRO A 88 -9.55 -15.82 22.78
N THR A 89 -9.42 -16.22 24.03
CA THR A 89 -8.51 -15.55 24.96
C THR A 89 -7.07 -15.78 24.51
N LEU A 90 -6.41 -14.71 24.09
CA LEU A 90 -5.00 -14.64 23.77
C LEU A 90 -4.22 -14.02 24.95
N SER A 91 -2.89 -14.08 24.94
CA SER A 91 -2.10 -13.26 25.86
C SER A 91 -2.31 -11.77 25.57
N ASP A 92 -2.09 -10.90 26.56
CA ASP A 92 -2.26 -9.45 26.40
C ASP A 92 -1.42 -8.90 25.24
N GLU A 93 -0.23 -9.45 25.05
CA GLU A 93 0.67 -9.07 23.94
C GLU A 93 0.09 -9.48 22.59
N GLN A 94 -0.34 -10.73 22.45
CA GLN A 94 -0.95 -11.25 21.23
C GLN A 94 -2.25 -10.52 20.90
N GLN A 95 -3.07 -10.24 21.91
CA GLN A 95 -4.33 -9.50 21.70
C GLN A 95 -4.08 -8.07 21.23
N ARG A 96 -3.09 -7.37 21.80
CA ARG A 96 -2.70 -6.04 21.34
C ARG A 96 -2.21 -6.06 19.89
N GLU A 97 -1.31 -6.98 19.58
CA GLU A 97 -0.77 -7.11 18.22
C GLU A 97 -1.86 -7.43 17.20
N LEU A 98 -2.78 -8.35 17.50
CA LEU A 98 -3.92 -8.67 16.64
C LEU A 98 -4.79 -7.43 16.39
N ASN A 99 -5.09 -6.66 17.43
CA ASN A 99 -5.87 -5.44 17.32
C ASN A 99 -5.16 -4.38 16.47
N TYR A 100 -3.84 -4.23 16.59
CA TYR A 100 -3.04 -3.32 15.79
C TYR A 100 -3.05 -3.69 14.30
N ARG A 101 -2.88 -4.99 13.98
CA ARG A 101 -2.96 -5.50 12.61
C ARG A 101 -4.35 -5.26 12.01
N ILE A 102 -5.42 -5.53 12.76
CA ILE A 102 -6.80 -5.30 12.32
C ILE A 102 -7.02 -3.81 12.08
N GLN A 103 -6.69 -2.95 13.03
CA GLN A 103 -6.87 -1.51 12.92
C GLN A 103 -6.17 -0.92 11.69
N CYS A 104 -4.90 -1.25 11.48
CA CYS A 104 -4.11 -0.70 10.36
C CYS A 104 -4.50 -1.34 9.04
N GLY A 105 -4.76 -2.65 9.01
CA GLY A 105 -5.23 -3.35 7.82
C GLY A 105 -6.61 -2.89 7.36
N ASP A 106 -7.53 -2.65 8.30
CA ASP A 106 -8.88 -2.16 7.98
C ASP A 106 -8.86 -0.71 7.50
N PHE A 107 -8.06 0.15 8.11
CA PHE A 107 -7.86 1.50 7.56
C PHE A 107 -7.46 1.44 6.07
N VAL A 108 -6.47 0.62 5.72
CA VAL A 108 -6.02 0.47 4.32
C VAL A 108 -7.14 -0.06 3.43
N ARG A 109 -7.87 -1.08 3.90
CA ARG A 109 -8.97 -1.68 3.15
C ARG A 109 -10.13 -0.71 2.94
N GLU A 110 -10.53 0.01 3.98
CA GLU A 110 -11.61 0.99 3.91
C GLU A 110 -11.28 2.10 2.94
N ILE A 111 -10.11 2.72 3.05
CA ILE A 111 -9.68 3.82 2.19
C ILE A 111 -9.66 3.40 0.71
N ILE A 112 -9.06 2.25 0.38
CA ILE A 112 -8.97 1.76 -1.01
C ILE A 112 -10.34 1.37 -1.57
N ASN A 113 -11.26 0.90 -0.73
CA ASN A 113 -12.60 0.49 -1.16
C ASN A 113 -13.57 1.67 -1.33
N LEU A 114 -13.26 2.87 -0.81
CA LEU A 114 -14.12 4.04 -0.95
C LEU A 114 -14.31 4.45 -2.41
N PRO A 115 -15.50 4.89 -2.80
CA PRO A 115 -15.70 5.53 -4.09
C PRO A 115 -14.93 6.86 -4.18
N ALA A 116 -14.41 7.19 -5.38
CA ALA A 116 -13.71 8.45 -5.62
C ALA A 116 -14.58 9.70 -5.37
N ALA A 117 -15.90 9.57 -5.49
CA ALA A 117 -16.83 10.64 -5.14
C ALA A 117 -16.83 11.02 -3.65
N ILE A 118 -16.35 10.11 -2.78
CA ILE A 118 -16.18 10.33 -1.34
C ILE A 118 -14.72 10.65 -1.01
N LEU A 119 -13.80 9.87 -1.57
CA LEU A 119 -12.37 10.01 -1.31
C LEU A 119 -11.72 10.93 -2.34
N THR A 120 -11.85 12.24 -2.14
CA THR A 120 -11.13 13.24 -2.95
C THR A 120 -9.65 13.32 -2.54
N PRO A 121 -8.78 13.97 -3.35
CA PRO A 121 -7.36 14.13 -3.00
C PRO A 121 -7.13 14.75 -1.61
N GLU A 122 -7.86 15.80 -1.27
CA GLU A 122 -7.75 16.48 0.02
C GLU A 122 -8.29 15.60 1.16
N GLU A 123 -9.40 14.88 0.93
CA GLU A 123 -9.97 13.95 1.91
C GLU A 123 -9.02 12.78 2.21
N LEU A 124 -8.33 12.25 1.20
CA LEU A 124 -7.29 11.22 1.40
C LEU A 124 -6.17 11.74 2.30
N ALA A 125 -5.65 12.94 2.02
CA ALA A 125 -4.61 13.56 2.82
C ALA A 125 -5.05 13.79 4.28
N GLN A 126 -6.28 14.28 4.48
CA GLN A 126 -6.84 14.50 5.82
C GLN A 126 -7.06 13.21 6.60
N ARG A 127 -7.62 12.17 5.97
CA ARG A 127 -7.84 10.87 6.61
C ARG A 127 -6.54 10.19 7.00
N ALA A 128 -5.52 10.27 6.15
CA ALA A 128 -4.20 9.73 6.44
C ALA A 128 -3.56 10.45 7.65
N ALA A 129 -3.56 11.79 7.66
CA ALA A 129 -3.03 12.57 8.77
C ALA A 129 -3.79 12.28 10.08
N LYS A 130 -5.12 12.22 10.03
CA LYS A 130 -5.95 11.87 11.19
C LYS A 130 -5.65 10.48 11.72
N PHE A 131 -5.51 9.49 10.85
CA PHE A 131 -5.21 8.11 11.24
C PHE A 131 -3.86 8.01 11.96
N ILE A 132 -2.80 8.65 11.42
CA ILE A 132 -1.49 8.68 12.07
C ILE A 132 -1.55 9.43 13.42
N GLY A 133 -2.29 10.53 13.50
CA GLY A 133 -2.53 11.23 14.77
C GLY A 133 -3.18 10.32 15.82
N GLN A 134 -4.21 9.56 15.45
CA GLN A 134 -4.89 8.61 16.33
C GLN A 134 -3.99 7.45 16.78
N THR A 135 -3.19 6.89 15.88
CA THR A 135 -2.25 5.82 16.23
C THR A 135 -1.14 6.32 17.17
N ALA A 136 -0.67 7.55 16.95
CA ALA A 136 0.31 8.17 17.84
C ALA A 136 -0.27 8.48 19.23
N GLU A 137 -1.51 8.94 19.30
CA GLU A 137 -2.23 9.13 20.57
C GLU A 137 -2.37 7.82 21.33
N GLN A 138 -2.80 6.75 20.66
CA GLN A 138 -2.91 5.39 21.23
C GLN A 138 -1.56 4.86 21.75
N ALA A 139 -0.46 5.22 21.09
CA ALA A 139 0.90 4.88 21.49
C ALA A 139 1.51 5.86 22.53
N ALA A 140 0.71 6.80 23.07
CA ALA A 140 1.15 7.88 23.95
C ALA A 140 2.27 8.76 23.35
N LYS A 141 2.21 9.00 22.03
CA LYS A 141 3.17 9.79 21.24
C LYS A 141 2.50 10.90 20.44
N GLN A 142 1.36 11.44 20.87
CA GLN A 142 0.56 12.43 20.16
C GLN A 142 1.34 13.71 19.83
N SER A 143 2.26 14.14 20.69
CA SER A 143 3.13 15.31 20.45
C SER A 143 4.20 15.06 19.38
N ALA A 144 4.39 13.81 18.93
CA ALA A 144 5.38 13.47 17.93
C ALA A 144 4.89 13.70 16.49
N VAL A 145 3.60 14.02 16.27
CA VAL A 145 3.03 14.16 14.93
C VAL A 145 2.79 15.63 14.61
N SER A 146 3.37 16.08 13.52
CA SER A 146 3.01 17.33 12.86
C SER A 146 2.76 17.10 11.38
N PHE A 147 1.88 17.89 10.77
CA PHE A 147 1.62 17.77 9.35
C PHE A 147 1.18 19.10 8.73
N SER A 148 1.32 19.19 7.42
CA SER A 148 0.71 20.23 6.59
C SER A 148 0.12 19.59 5.32
N ILE A 149 -0.96 20.17 4.83
CA ILE A 149 -1.55 19.81 3.54
C ILE A 149 -1.45 21.03 2.64
N VAL A 150 -0.65 20.90 1.58
CA VAL A 150 -0.53 21.91 0.53
C VAL A 150 -1.51 21.55 -0.57
N SER A 151 -2.48 22.39 -0.86
CA SER A 151 -3.50 22.11 -1.85
C SER A 151 -3.76 23.30 -2.78
N ARG A 152 -4.42 23.01 -3.90
CA ARG A 152 -4.87 24.02 -4.86
C ARG A 152 -3.68 24.81 -5.45
N GLU A 153 -3.88 26.11 -5.65
CA GLU A 153 -2.89 27.01 -6.24
C GLU A 153 -1.59 27.13 -5.43
N ALA A 154 -1.63 26.91 -4.13
CA ALA A 154 -0.45 26.89 -3.28
C ALA A 154 0.57 25.80 -3.70
N LEU A 155 0.13 24.76 -4.42
CA LEU A 155 1.03 23.78 -5.02
C LEU A 155 1.94 24.42 -6.08
N LEU A 156 1.41 25.30 -6.92
CA LEU A 156 2.21 26.04 -7.93
C LEU A 156 3.22 26.96 -7.27
N GLU A 157 2.81 27.72 -6.26
CA GLU A 157 3.68 28.63 -5.52
C GLU A 157 4.86 27.91 -4.88
N ARG A 158 4.65 26.65 -4.45
CA ARG A 158 5.68 25.79 -3.87
C ARG A 158 6.39 24.89 -4.90
N GLY A 159 6.05 25.03 -6.20
CA GLY A 159 6.71 24.32 -7.30
C GLY A 159 6.36 22.84 -7.43
N TYR A 160 5.21 22.39 -6.93
CA TYR A 160 4.71 21.01 -7.11
C TYR A 160 4.09 20.86 -8.49
N HIS A 161 4.91 20.98 -9.52
CA HIS A 161 4.44 21.09 -10.90
C HIS A 161 3.87 19.78 -11.44
N GLY A 162 4.45 18.64 -11.07
CA GLY A 162 3.95 17.33 -11.47
C GLY A 162 2.55 17.06 -10.90
N LEU A 163 2.42 17.27 -9.59
CA LEU A 163 1.16 17.07 -8.87
C LEU A 163 0.05 18.01 -9.37
N TRP A 164 0.39 19.28 -9.60
CA TRP A 164 -0.54 20.25 -10.16
C TRP A 164 -0.98 19.89 -11.58
N GLN A 165 -0.05 19.55 -12.46
CA GLN A 165 -0.36 19.24 -13.87
C GLN A 165 -1.33 18.06 -13.97
N VAL A 166 -1.11 17.01 -13.18
CA VAL A 166 -2.00 15.84 -13.19
C VAL A 166 -3.38 16.21 -12.67
N GLY A 167 -3.47 16.91 -11.53
CA GLY A 167 -4.74 17.16 -10.84
C GLY A 167 -5.53 18.39 -11.30
N LYS A 168 -4.93 19.34 -12.02
CA LYS A 168 -5.59 20.61 -12.41
C LYS A 168 -6.84 20.43 -13.29
N GLY A 169 -6.98 19.27 -13.93
CA GLY A 169 -8.12 18.94 -14.78
C GLY A 169 -9.39 18.57 -14.00
N SER A 170 -9.25 18.20 -12.74
CA SER A 170 -10.37 17.86 -11.86
C SER A 170 -10.96 19.09 -11.16
N GLN A 171 -12.24 18.98 -10.76
CA GLN A 171 -12.85 19.91 -9.81
C GLN A 171 -12.30 19.69 -8.39
N ASN A 172 -11.97 18.44 -8.04
CA ASN A 172 -11.27 18.08 -6.82
C ASN A 172 -9.77 18.30 -7.02
N LEU A 173 -9.28 19.48 -6.66
CA LEU A 173 -7.90 19.88 -6.91
C LEU A 173 -6.89 19.04 -6.10
N PRO A 174 -5.65 18.89 -6.59
CA PRO A 174 -4.64 18.06 -5.97
C PRO A 174 -4.20 18.59 -4.61
N ALA A 175 -3.64 17.69 -3.80
CA ALA A 175 -3.11 17.98 -2.47
C ALA A 175 -1.85 17.17 -2.18
N MET A 176 -0.86 17.79 -1.52
CA MET A 176 0.34 17.15 -0.98
C MET A 176 0.24 17.10 0.54
N LEU A 177 0.17 15.91 1.12
CA LEU A 177 0.38 15.72 2.56
C LEU A 177 1.87 15.65 2.84
N GLN A 178 2.33 16.48 3.76
CA GLN A 178 3.64 16.41 4.38
C GLN A 178 3.44 16.14 5.87
N LEU A 179 3.77 14.93 6.34
CA LEU A 179 3.64 14.54 7.73
C LEU A 179 5.00 14.16 8.30
N ASP A 180 5.28 14.61 9.50
CA ASP A 180 6.49 14.31 10.26
C ASP A 180 6.10 13.62 11.57
N PHE A 181 6.49 12.36 11.72
CA PHE A 181 6.45 11.63 12.98
C PHE A 181 7.84 11.70 13.61
N ASN A 182 8.00 12.50 14.66
CA ASN A 182 9.26 12.68 15.38
C ASN A 182 9.10 12.41 16.88
N PRO A 183 9.23 11.14 17.32
CA PRO A 183 9.06 10.78 18.72
C PRO A 183 10.28 11.11 19.61
N THR A 184 11.36 11.63 19.04
CA THR A 184 12.61 11.89 19.77
C THR A 184 12.57 13.14 20.62
N GLY A 185 11.62 14.05 20.35
CA GLY A 185 11.56 15.38 21.00
C GLY A 185 12.62 16.39 20.51
N ASN A 186 13.55 15.95 19.63
CA ASN A 186 14.57 16.81 19.03
C ASN A 186 14.13 17.20 17.59
N PRO A 187 13.88 18.50 17.30
CA PRO A 187 13.51 18.96 15.97
C PRO A 187 14.58 18.65 14.88
N GLU A 188 15.85 18.55 15.29
CA GLU A 188 16.99 18.27 14.41
C GLU A 188 17.34 16.77 14.36
N ALA A 189 16.49 15.90 14.94
CA ALA A 189 16.74 14.46 14.88
C ALA A 189 16.88 13.99 13.41
N PRO A 190 17.86 13.12 13.10
CA PRO A 190 18.00 12.56 11.77
C PRO A 190 16.72 11.82 11.35
N VAL A 191 16.40 11.87 10.06
CA VAL A 191 15.25 11.17 9.50
C VAL A 191 15.66 9.74 9.16
N LEU A 192 15.04 8.76 9.81
CA LEU A 192 15.27 7.34 9.52
C LEU A 192 14.77 7.02 8.10
N ALA A 193 13.54 7.38 7.79
CA ALA A 193 12.93 7.06 6.51
C ALA A 193 12.02 8.19 6.02
N CYS A 194 11.97 8.35 4.68
CA CYS A 194 10.91 9.06 4.00
C CYS A 194 10.06 8.07 3.22
N LEU A 195 8.75 8.15 3.42
CA LEU A 195 7.74 7.32 2.76
C LEU A 195 6.99 8.19 1.76
N VAL A 196 6.96 7.79 0.47
CA VAL A 196 6.31 8.58 -0.59
C VAL A 196 5.21 7.74 -1.25
N GLY A 197 3.95 8.14 -1.12
CA GLY A 197 2.80 7.38 -1.58
C GLY A 197 2.08 8.00 -2.78
N LYS A 198 1.86 7.20 -3.83
CA LYS A 198 0.93 7.56 -4.92
C LYS A 198 -0.49 7.62 -4.35
N GLY A 199 -1.14 8.77 -4.49
CA GLY A 199 -2.48 9.05 -3.98
C GLY A 199 -3.47 9.45 -5.09
N ILE A 200 -3.47 8.76 -6.24
CA ILE A 200 -4.43 9.03 -7.32
C ILE A 200 -5.79 8.46 -6.93
N THR A 201 -6.70 9.32 -6.49
CA THR A 201 -8.02 8.89 -5.98
C THR A 201 -8.97 8.42 -7.06
N PHE A 202 -8.76 8.84 -8.30
CA PHE A 202 -9.34 8.26 -9.50
C PHE A 202 -8.46 8.52 -10.71
N ASP A 203 -8.26 7.48 -11.54
CA ASP A 203 -7.48 7.57 -12.76
C ASP A 203 -8.30 7.17 -14.01
N SER A 204 -8.69 8.17 -14.80
CA SER A 204 -9.34 7.93 -16.10
C SER A 204 -8.34 7.66 -17.23
N GLY A 205 -7.04 7.85 -16.98
CA GLY A 205 -5.99 7.91 -18.00
C GLY A 205 -5.80 9.29 -18.62
N GLY A 206 -6.66 10.25 -18.28
CA GLY A 206 -6.66 11.56 -18.94
C GLY A 206 -6.99 11.44 -20.42
N TYR A 207 -6.31 12.19 -21.29
CA TYR A 207 -6.50 12.10 -22.75
C TYR A 207 -6.04 10.74 -23.34
N SER A 208 -5.16 10.02 -22.68
CA SER A 208 -4.86 8.60 -22.97
C SER A 208 -5.87 7.69 -22.25
N ILE A 209 -7.15 7.88 -22.55
CA ILE A 209 -8.29 7.34 -21.79
C ILE A 209 -8.30 5.81 -21.69
N LYS A 210 -8.49 5.31 -20.50
CA LYS A 210 -8.59 3.87 -20.24
C LYS A 210 -9.89 3.29 -20.80
N PRO A 211 -9.88 2.04 -21.31
CA PRO A 211 -11.12 1.32 -21.58
C PRO A 211 -11.91 1.08 -20.27
N SER A 212 -13.24 0.97 -20.36
CA SER A 212 -14.13 0.84 -19.19
C SER A 212 -13.71 -0.26 -18.21
N ASP A 213 -13.25 -1.39 -18.72
CA ASP A 213 -12.78 -2.52 -17.92
C ASP A 213 -11.52 -2.19 -17.08
N GLY A 214 -10.59 -1.42 -17.65
CA GLY A 214 -9.42 -0.90 -16.94
C GLY A 214 -9.81 0.17 -15.94
N MET A 215 -10.72 1.07 -16.32
CA MET A 215 -11.15 2.21 -15.51
C MET A 215 -11.98 1.81 -14.29
N SER A 216 -12.74 0.72 -14.36
CA SER A 216 -13.73 0.31 -13.34
C SER A 216 -13.16 0.11 -11.93
N THR A 217 -11.84 -0.11 -11.81
CA THR A 217 -11.16 -0.30 -10.52
C THR A 217 -10.26 0.88 -10.13
N MET A 218 -10.23 1.98 -10.88
CA MET A 218 -9.25 3.06 -10.72
C MET A 218 -9.45 3.95 -9.48
N ARG A 219 -10.51 3.74 -8.70
CA ARG A 219 -10.58 4.25 -7.32
C ARG A 219 -9.49 3.67 -6.41
N THR A 220 -8.84 2.57 -6.82
CA THR A 220 -7.78 1.90 -6.05
C THR A 220 -6.39 2.45 -6.34
N ASP A 221 -6.27 3.45 -7.20
CA ASP A 221 -5.00 3.97 -7.70
C ASP A 221 -4.26 4.87 -6.69
N MET A 222 -4.79 4.92 -5.50
CA MET A 222 -4.21 5.51 -4.29
C MET A 222 -3.71 4.45 -3.30
N GLY A 223 -3.62 3.20 -3.73
CA GLY A 223 -3.21 2.07 -2.88
C GLY A 223 -1.83 2.23 -2.26
N GLY A 224 -0.89 2.89 -2.94
CA GLY A 224 0.44 3.20 -2.39
C GLY A 224 0.38 4.14 -1.18
N ALA A 225 -0.42 5.21 -1.28
CA ALA A 225 -0.64 6.15 -0.18
C ALA A 225 -1.31 5.47 1.03
N ALA A 226 -2.33 4.64 0.77
CA ALA A 226 -3.02 3.89 1.82
C ALA A 226 -2.08 2.90 2.52
N LEU A 227 -1.30 2.13 1.74
CA LEU A 227 -0.37 1.13 2.24
C LEU A 227 0.67 1.75 3.17
N LEU A 228 1.34 2.82 2.75
CA LEU A 228 2.36 3.51 3.55
C LEU A 228 1.77 4.14 4.82
N THR A 229 0.56 4.68 4.74
CA THR A 229 -0.14 5.22 5.92
C THR A 229 -0.42 4.12 6.93
N GLY A 230 -0.97 2.98 6.50
CA GLY A 230 -1.23 1.84 7.38
C GLY A 230 0.04 1.26 7.99
N ALA A 231 1.11 1.16 7.19
CA ALA A 231 2.41 0.66 7.64
C ALA A 231 3.07 1.57 8.68
N LEU A 232 3.06 2.89 8.47
CA LEU A 232 3.55 3.85 9.47
C LEU A 232 2.73 3.78 10.76
N GLY A 233 1.38 3.72 10.65
CA GLY A 233 0.50 3.56 11.81
C GLY A 233 0.82 2.31 12.61
N LEU A 234 1.01 1.17 11.94
CA LEU A 234 1.37 -0.10 12.61
C LEU A 234 2.76 -0.03 13.25
N ALA A 235 3.73 0.58 12.58
CA ALA A 235 5.07 0.77 13.15
C ALA A 235 5.03 1.63 14.43
N ILE A 236 4.23 2.70 14.44
CA ILE A 236 4.02 3.55 15.61
C ILE A 236 3.41 2.74 16.78
N LEU A 237 2.37 1.97 16.52
CA LEU A 237 1.70 1.11 17.52
C LEU A 237 2.63 0.01 18.05
N ARG A 238 3.52 -0.52 17.21
CA ARG A 238 4.58 -1.47 17.57
C ARG A 238 5.79 -0.82 18.26
N GLY A 239 5.77 0.50 18.48
CA GLY A 239 6.77 1.21 19.28
C GLY A 239 7.88 1.90 18.50
N LEU A 240 7.70 2.22 17.23
CA LEU A 240 8.68 2.99 16.45
C LEU A 240 9.13 4.23 17.23
N ASN A 241 10.45 4.38 17.41
CA ASN A 241 11.07 5.42 18.23
C ASN A 241 12.01 6.35 17.43
N GLN A 242 12.00 6.26 16.12
CA GLN A 242 12.80 7.06 15.20
C GLN A 242 11.92 7.97 14.34
N ARG A 243 12.50 9.08 13.84
CA ARG A 243 11.81 10.04 13.00
C ARG A 243 11.54 9.48 11.61
N VAL A 244 10.28 9.53 11.18
CA VAL A 244 9.84 9.12 9.84
C VAL A 244 8.96 10.19 9.25
N LYS A 245 9.16 10.50 7.95
CA LYS A 245 8.30 11.44 7.22
C LYS A 245 7.47 10.71 6.18
N LEU A 246 6.22 11.16 6.02
CA LEU A 246 5.27 10.63 5.04
C LEU A 246 4.82 11.74 4.10
N PHE A 247 5.00 11.50 2.79
CA PHE A 247 4.56 12.37 1.72
C PHE A 247 3.51 11.64 0.88
N LEU A 248 2.29 12.18 0.80
CA LEU A 248 1.24 11.61 -0.04
C LEU A 248 0.90 12.57 -1.17
N CYS A 249 1.12 12.11 -2.40
CA CYS A 249 0.91 12.86 -3.63
C CYS A 249 -0.51 12.58 -4.14
N CYS A 250 -1.49 13.37 -3.71
CA CYS A 250 -2.91 13.11 -3.94
C CYS A 250 -3.45 13.92 -5.12
N ALA A 251 -4.06 13.26 -6.11
CA ALA A 251 -4.67 13.91 -7.27
C ALA A 251 -5.79 13.05 -7.87
N GLU A 252 -6.56 13.63 -8.79
CA GLU A 252 -7.44 12.91 -9.73
C GLU A 252 -6.96 13.17 -11.16
N ASN A 253 -6.81 12.12 -11.96
CA ASN A 253 -6.46 12.23 -13.37
C ASN A 253 -7.72 12.13 -14.24
N LEU A 254 -8.27 13.27 -14.62
CA LEU A 254 -9.53 13.37 -15.34
C LEU A 254 -9.39 14.09 -16.68
N VAL A 255 -10.28 13.76 -17.62
CA VAL A 255 -10.43 14.47 -18.90
C VAL A 255 -11.19 15.76 -18.70
N SER A 256 -10.61 16.88 -19.09
CA SER A 256 -11.30 18.18 -19.13
C SER A 256 -10.56 19.17 -20.04
N SER A 257 -11.16 20.32 -20.32
CA SER A 257 -10.51 21.40 -21.07
C SER A 257 -9.23 21.95 -20.41
N ARG A 258 -9.07 21.74 -19.10
CA ARG A 258 -7.92 22.17 -18.29
C ARG A 258 -6.88 21.09 -18.07
N ALA A 259 -7.20 19.82 -18.40
CA ALA A 259 -6.29 18.70 -18.19
C ALA A 259 -5.01 18.84 -19.02
N PHE A 260 -3.92 18.27 -18.51
CA PHE A 260 -2.65 18.21 -19.24
C PHE A 260 -2.76 17.29 -20.45
N LYS A 261 -1.86 17.50 -21.42
CA LYS A 261 -1.94 16.88 -22.75
C LYS A 261 -0.62 16.24 -23.15
N LEU A 262 -0.71 15.31 -24.09
CA LEU A 262 0.48 14.79 -24.76
C LEU A 262 1.22 15.95 -25.45
N GLY A 263 2.55 15.97 -25.32
CA GLY A 263 3.41 17.04 -25.79
C GLY A 263 3.62 18.19 -24.80
N ASP A 264 2.88 18.24 -23.67
CA ASP A 264 3.20 19.17 -22.60
C ASP A 264 4.57 18.84 -21.97
N ILE A 265 5.26 19.87 -21.50
CA ILE A 265 6.54 19.71 -20.78
C ILE A 265 6.37 20.21 -19.36
N ILE A 266 6.73 19.38 -18.40
CA ILE A 266 6.76 19.73 -16.97
C ILE A 266 8.19 20.04 -16.56
N GLN A 267 8.43 21.21 -15.98
CA GLN A 267 9.69 21.58 -15.36
C GLN A 267 9.61 21.34 -13.85
N TYR A 268 10.41 20.41 -13.34
CA TYR A 268 10.44 20.11 -11.90
C TYR A 268 11.43 21.00 -11.12
N ARG A 269 11.24 21.08 -9.80
CA ARG A 269 12.06 21.91 -8.89
C ARG A 269 13.54 21.51 -8.84
N ASN A 270 13.85 20.26 -9.09
CA ASN A 270 15.22 19.75 -9.17
C ASN A 270 15.92 20.04 -10.51
N GLY A 271 15.25 20.73 -11.43
CA GLY A 271 15.78 21.10 -12.75
C GLY A 271 15.48 20.11 -13.85
N VAL A 272 14.91 18.95 -13.56
CA VAL A 272 14.55 17.94 -14.58
C VAL A 272 13.31 18.38 -15.35
N SER A 273 13.39 18.35 -16.69
CA SER A 273 12.25 18.56 -17.58
C SER A 273 11.71 17.21 -18.10
N VAL A 274 10.37 17.11 -18.17
CA VAL A 274 9.65 15.88 -18.54
C VAL A 274 8.66 16.16 -19.65
N GLU A 275 8.81 15.47 -20.79
CA GLU A 275 7.81 15.46 -21.86
C GLU A 275 6.72 14.42 -21.57
N ILE A 276 5.46 14.82 -21.74
CA ILE A 276 4.30 13.97 -21.57
C ILE A 276 4.00 13.24 -22.89
N LEU A 277 4.28 11.96 -22.94
CA LEU A 277 3.94 11.10 -24.10
C LEU A 277 2.69 10.25 -23.84
N ASN A 278 2.29 10.12 -22.55
CA ASN A 278 1.10 9.36 -22.17
C ASN A 278 0.52 9.95 -20.86
N THR A 279 -0.71 10.42 -20.90
CA THR A 279 -1.38 10.97 -19.70
C THR A 279 -1.84 9.90 -18.72
N ASP A 280 -1.82 8.61 -19.08
CA ASP A 280 -2.06 7.43 -18.22
C ASP A 280 -0.77 6.95 -17.52
N ALA A 281 0.30 7.72 -17.61
CA ALA A 281 1.53 7.57 -16.84
C ALA A 281 1.70 8.76 -15.86
N GLU A 282 0.64 9.11 -15.19
CA GLU A 282 0.48 10.25 -14.27
C GLU A 282 1.06 9.99 -12.88
N GLY A 283 0.97 8.74 -12.40
CA GLY A 283 1.39 8.35 -11.05
C GLY A 283 2.85 8.67 -10.78
N ARG A 284 3.73 8.43 -11.75
CA ARG A 284 5.15 8.78 -11.64
C ARG A 284 5.38 10.29 -11.62
N LEU A 285 4.51 11.06 -12.29
CA LEU A 285 4.59 12.52 -12.30
C LEU A 285 4.30 13.12 -10.92
N VAL A 286 3.29 12.61 -10.23
CA VAL A 286 2.96 13.08 -8.87
C VAL A 286 4.00 12.62 -7.86
N LEU A 287 4.49 11.35 -7.97
CA LEU A 287 5.53 10.82 -7.09
C LEU A 287 6.84 11.61 -7.19
N ALA A 288 7.18 12.12 -8.37
CA ALA A 288 8.40 12.91 -8.59
C ALA A 288 8.48 14.11 -7.63
N ASP A 289 7.37 14.82 -7.40
CA ASP A 289 7.33 15.94 -6.45
C ASP A 289 7.55 15.49 -5.01
N GLY A 290 6.95 14.37 -4.61
CA GLY A 290 7.15 13.79 -3.28
C GLY A 290 8.56 13.25 -3.07
N LEU A 291 9.17 12.65 -4.11
CA LEU A 291 10.56 12.17 -4.05
C LEU A 291 11.57 13.31 -3.94
N ILE A 292 11.34 14.45 -4.59
CA ILE A 292 12.16 15.65 -4.40
C ILE A 292 12.13 16.12 -2.95
N ASP A 293 10.94 16.14 -2.32
CA ASP A 293 10.82 16.52 -0.91
C ASP A 293 11.49 15.50 0.01
N ALA A 294 11.32 14.20 -0.27
CA ALA A 294 11.93 13.12 0.49
C ALA A 294 13.46 13.16 0.42
N ASP A 295 14.02 13.33 -0.79
CA ASP A 295 15.48 13.42 -1.01
C ASP A 295 16.09 14.63 -0.28
N ALA A 296 15.36 15.76 -0.25
CA ALA A 296 15.78 16.97 0.46
C ALA A 296 15.88 16.78 1.99
N GLN A 297 15.20 15.78 2.57
CA GLN A 297 15.29 15.47 4.00
C GLN A 297 16.56 14.69 4.37
N GLN A 298 17.31 14.20 3.38
CA GLN A 298 18.51 13.38 3.58
C GLN A 298 18.27 12.19 4.54
N PRO A 299 17.18 11.41 4.32
CA PRO A 299 16.87 10.27 5.18
C PRO A 299 17.90 9.16 5.00
N GLN A 300 17.94 8.21 5.93
CA GLN A 300 18.78 7.03 5.76
C GLN A 300 18.30 6.14 4.60
N PHE A 301 16.98 6.12 4.34
CA PHE A 301 16.42 5.49 3.15
C PHE A 301 15.07 6.08 2.77
N ILE A 302 14.71 5.89 1.51
CA ILE A 302 13.42 6.28 0.95
C ILE A 302 12.69 5.01 0.49
N VAL A 303 11.39 4.94 0.77
CA VAL A 303 10.48 3.95 0.20
C VAL A 303 9.36 4.69 -0.51
N ASP A 304 9.20 4.47 -1.80
CA ASP A 304 7.97 4.89 -2.46
C ASP A 304 7.10 3.70 -2.83
N CYS A 305 5.79 3.89 -2.71
CA CYS A 305 4.78 2.88 -3.00
C CYS A 305 3.74 3.44 -3.97
N ALA A 306 3.44 2.67 -5.01
CA ALA A 306 2.46 3.06 -6.01
C ALA A 306 1.79 1.85 -6.65
N THR A 307 0.54 1.97 -7.01
CA THR A 307 -0.15 1.14 -8.01
C THR A 307 0.24 1.67 -9.39
N LEU A 308 1.50 1.44 -9.79
CA LEU A 308 2.11 2.26 -10.83
C LEU A 308 1.96 1.69 -12.23
N THR A 309 2.17 0.37 -12.38
CA THR A 309 2.24 -0.20 -13.73
C THR A 309 1.40 -1.46 -13.90
N GLY A 310 0.72 -1.54 -15.05
CA GLY A 310 0.14 -2.81 -15.49
C GLY A 310 1.22 -3.86 -15.79
N ALA A 311 2.44 -3.44 -16.11
CA ALA A 311 3.56 -4.35 -16.39
C ALA A 311 3.99 -5.13 -15.14
N ALA A 312 4.09 -4.49 -13.97
CA ALA A 312 4.34 -5.18 -12.72
C ALA A 312 3.24 -6.21 -12.42
N LYS A 313 1.98 -5.80 -12.60
CA LYS A 313 0.84 -6.70 -12.40
C LYS A 313 0.83 -7.90 -13.35
N VAL A 314 1.27 -7.73 -14.60
CA VAL A 314 1.44 -8.85 -15.54
C VAL A 314 2.59 -9.77 -15.11
N ALA A 315 3.67 -9.20 -14.55
CA ALA A 315 4.84 -9.97 -14.13
C ALA A 315 4.59 -10.84 -12.89
N VAL A 316 3.88 -10.32 -11.87
CA VAL A 316 3.74 -10.98 -10.56
C VAL A 316 2.28 -11.28 -10.17
N GLY A 317 1.32 -10.98 -11.01
CA GLY A 317 -0.11 -11.14 -10.74
C GLY A 317 -0.62 -10.17 -9.68
N ASN A 318 -1.71 -10.59 -9.01
CA ASN A 318 -2.28 -9.85 -7.88
C ASN A 318 -1.80 -10.41 -6.52
N ASP A 319 -0.88 -11.35 -6.52
CA ASP A 319 -0.48 -12.08 -5.32
C ASP A 319 0.77 -11.47 -4.67
N TYR A 320 1.62 -10.83 -5.43
CA TYR A 320 2.86 -10.22 -4.98
C TYR A 320 2.88 -8.71 -5.18
N HIS A 321 3.61 -8.00 -4.33
CA HIS A 321 4.12 -6.66 -4.63
C HIS A 321 5.45 -6.77 -5.36
N SER A 322 5.68 -5.90 -6.35
CA SER A 322 6.97 -5.84 -7.07
C SER A 322 7.91 -4.86 -6.38
N VAL A 323 9.17 -5.27 -6.21
CA VAL A 323 10.24 -4.44 -5.62
C VAL A 323 11.27 -4.13 -6.69
N LEU A 324 11.60 -2.86 -6.85
CA LEU A 324 12.61 -2.40 -7.79
C LEU A 324 13.59 -1.48 -7.05
N SER A 325 14.86 -1.87 -7.04
CA SER A 325 15.95 -1.12 -6.41
C SER A 325 17.30 -1.63 -6.92
N MET A 326 18.32 -0.78 -6.86
CA MET A 326 19.73 -1.16 -7.05
C MET A 326 20.45 -1.45 -5.71
N ASP A 327 19.82 -1.12 -4.57
CA ASP A 327 20.36 -1.39 -3.23
C ASP A 327 20.02 -2.81 -2.80
N ASP A 328 20.97 -3.73 -2.97
CA ASP A 328 20.78 -5.14 -2.64
C ASP A 328 20.57 -5.37 -1.13
N GLN A 329 21.21 -4.56 -0.28
CA GLN A 329 21.07 -4.71 1.17
C GLN A 329 19.68 -4.28 1.63
N LEU A 330 19.18 -3.14 1.14
CA LEU A 330 17.84 -2.65 1.49
C LEU A 330 16.75 -3.59 0.97
N VAL A 331 16.97 -4.20 -0.22
CA VAL A 331 16.09 -5.26 -0.74
C VAL A 331 16.11 -6.48 0.17
N ALA A 332 17.29 -6.94 0.60
CA ALA A 332 17.40 -8.09 1.50
C ALA A 332 16.71 -7.83 2.85
N ASP A 333 16.85 -6.63 3.40
CA ASP A 333 16.16 -6.22 4.65
C ASP A 333 14.64 -6.25 4.47
N LEU A 334 14.11 -5.77 3.33
CA LEU A 334 12.68 -5.85 3.02
C LEU A 334 12.21 -7.30 2.89
N PHE A 335 12.94 -8.16 2.18
CA PHE A 335 12.56 -9.57 2.02
C PHE A 335 12.60 -10.32 3.35
N HIS A 336 13.56 -10.02 4.22
CA HIS A 336 13.59 -10.58 5.57
C HIS A 336 12.34 -10.17 6.38
N ALA A 337 11.95 -8.90 6.34
CA ALA A 337 10.71 -8.44 6.96
C ALA A 337 9.47 -9.11 6.35
N ALA A 338 9.44 -9.30 5.02
CA ALA A 338 8.35 -9.96 4.30
C ALA A 338 8.22 -11.43 4.69
N GLU A 339 9.34 -12.14 4.85
CA GLU A 339 9.36 -13.53 5.31
C GLU A 339 8.81 -13.66 6.73
N GLN A 340 9.23 -12.79 7.64
CA GLN A 340 8.74 -12.78 9.03
C GLN A 340 7.23 -12.54 9.12
N GLU A 341 6.69 -11.65 8.29
CA GLU A 341 5.25 -11.33 8.27
C GLU A 341 4.45 -12.23 7.31
N GLN A 342 5.13 -13.08 6.51
CA GLN A 342 4.56 -13.95 5.49
C GLN A 342 3.70 -13.18 4.47
N GLU A 343 4.18 -12.01 4.06
CA GLU A 343 3.57 -11.21 3.00
C GLU A 343 4.39 -11.32 1.71
N PRO A 344 3.75 -11.52 0.54
CA PRO A 344 4.47 -11.84 -0.69
C PRO A 344 5.02 -10.59 -1.40
N PHE A 345 6.34 -10.58 -1.61
CA PHE A 345 7.08 -9.60 -2.40
C PHE A 345 7.96 -10.30 -3.42
N TRP A 346 8.19 -9.67 -4.58
CA TRP A 346 9.07 -10.19 -5.61
C TRP A 346 9.88 -9.08 -6.26
N ARG A 347 11.20 -9.30 -6.43
CA ARG A 347 12.09 -8.32 -7.06
C ARG A 347 12.01 -8.41 -8.57
N LEU A 348 11.73 -7.25 -9.21
CA LEU A 348 11.87 -7.07 -10.66
C LEU A 348 13.16 -6.33 -11.00
N PRO A 349 13.69 -6.49 -12.23
CA PRO A 349 14.95 -5.87 -12.60
C PRO A 349 14.85 -4.35 -12.71
N PHE A 350 15.80 -3.64 -12.10
CA PHE A 350 16.08 -2.24 -12.33
C PHE A 350 17.58 -2.06 -12.50
N ALA A 351 18.01 -1.44 -13.61
CA ALA A 351 19.40 -1.24 -13.97
C ALA A 351 19.58 0.06 -14.74
N GLU A 352 20.82 0.55 -14.82
CA GLU A 352 21.18 1.81 -15.48
C GLU A 352 20.70 1.91 -16.95
N LEU A 353 20.70 0.79 -17.67
CA LEU A 353 20.23 0.74 -19.05
C LEU A 353 18.78 1.24 -19.22
N HIS A 354 17.91 1.08 -18.21
CA HIS A 354 16.51 1.50 -18.27
C HIS A 354 16.37 3.03 -18.28
N ARG A 355 17.33 3.75 -17.68
CA ARG A 355 17.35 5.23 -17.69
C ARG A 355 17.55 5.79 -19.10
N GLY A 356 18.28 5.06 -19.95
CA GLY A 356 18.43 5.42 -21.37
C GLY A 356 17.17 5.21 -22.20
N GLN A 357 16.23 4.38 -21.73
CA GLN A 357 15.01 4.00 -22.47
C GLN A 357 13.84 5.00 -22.33
N ILE A 358 14.04 6.12 -21.64
CA ILE A 358 13.04 7.17 -21.45
C ILE A 358 13.51 8.54 -21.94
N LYS A 359 14.54 8.58 -22.79
CA LYS A 359 15.06 9.83 -23.39
C LYS A 359 14.12 10.35 -24.47
N THR A 360 14.01 11.66 -24.58
CA THR A 360 13.22 12.35 -25.62
C THR A 360 14.04 13.48 -26.24
N ALA A 361 13.55 14.01 -27.37
CA ALA A 361 14.19 15.13 -28.09
C ALA A 361 13.80 16.50 -27.53
N PHE A 362 12.71 16.60 -26.74
CA PHE A 362 12.13 17.88 -26.33
C PHE A 362 12.31 18.20 -24.84
N ALA A 363 12.72 17.22 -24.03
CA ALA A 363 12.98 17.37 -22.62
C ALA A 363 14.11 16.43 -22.18
N ASP A 364 14.51 16.48 -20.90
CA ASP A 364 15.54 15.57 -20.39
C ASP A 364 15.08 14.11 -20.47
N ILE A 365 13.80 13.86 -20.13
CA ILE A 365 13.18 12.54 -20.18
C ILE A 365 11.70 12.64 -20.58
N ALA A 366 11.14 11.50 -21.01
CA ALA A 366 9.71 11.33 -21.19
C ALA A 366 9.08 10.59 -19.98
N ASN A 367 7.78 10.76 -19.79
CA ASN A 367 7.06 10.05 -18.73
C ASN A 367 6.78 8.58 -19.05
N THR A 368 7.14 8.10 -20.24
CA THR A 368 7.03 6.67 -20.61
C THR A 368 8.31 6.18 -21.29
N GLY A 369 8.41 4.85 -21.46
CA GLY A 369 9.47 4.27 -22.30
C GLY A 369 9.33 4.72 -23.77
N THR A 370 10.46 5.06 -24.38
CA THR A 370 10.55 5.52 -25.78
C THR A 370 11.10 4.44 -26.71
N VAL A 371 11.27 3.22 -26.22
CA VAL A 371 11.71 2.04 -26.99
C VAL A 371 10.50 1.19 -27.38
N PRO A 372 10.54 0.49 -28.56
CA PRO A 372 9.38 -0.27 -29.07
C PRO A 372 8.91 -1.38 -28.12
N VAL A 373 9.83 -2.03 -27.42
CA VAL A 373 9.53 -3.06 -26.40
C VAL A 373 10.33 -2.71 -25.15
N GLY A 374 9.65 -2.22 -24.13
CA GLY A 374 10.25 -1.82 -22.86
C GLY A 374 9.71 -2.61 -21.69
N ALA A 375 10.54 -2.78 -20.66
CA ALA A 375 10.15 -3.32 -19.38
C ALA A 375 9.39 -2.23 -18.59
N GLY A 376 8.07 -2.18 -18.69
CA GLY A 376 7.26 -1.06 -18.20
C GLY A 376 7.47 -0.71 -16.72
N ALA A 377 7.59 -1.71 -15.83
CA ALA A 377 7.90 -1.48 -14.42
C ALA A 377 9.30 -0.89 -14.23
N SER A 378 10.31 -1.44 -14.95
CA SER A 378 11.70 -0.97 -14.87
C SER A 378 11.88 0.44 -15.43
N THR A 379 11.19 0.79 -16.53
CA THR A 379 11.25 2.15 -17.11
C THR A 379 10.49 3.17 -16.27
N ALA A 380 9.41 2.74 -15.56
CA ALA A 380 8.74 3.58 -14.59
C ALA A 380 9.63 3.90 -13.39
N THR A 381 10.33 2.87 -12.86
CA THR A 381 11.33 3.06 -11.80
C THR A 381 12.50 3.93 -12.28
N ALA A 382 12.95 3.74 -13.52
CA ALA A 382 13.97 4.58 -14.12
C ALA A 382 13.56 6.07 -14.17
N PHE A 383 12.30 6.35 -14.47
CA PHE A 383 11.76 7.71 -14.39
C PHE A 383 11.89 8.27 -12.97
N LEU A 384 11.41 7.53 -11.95
CA LEU A 384 11.45 7.97 -10.56
C LEU A 384 12.88 8.23 -10.07
N SER A 385 13.86 7.46 -10.57
CA SER A 385 15.27 7.62 -10.19
C SER A 385 15.91 8.97 -10.54
N TYR A 386 15.29 9.77 -11.42
CA TYR A 386 15.74 11.14 -11.71
C TYR A 386 15.40 12.15 -10.60
N PHE A 387 14.59 11.74 -9.64
CA PHE A 387 14.11 12.57 -8.53
C PHE A 387 14.67 12.14 -7.16
N VAL A 388 15.60 11.16 -7.16
CA VAL A 388 16.35 10.69 -5.98
C VAL A 388 17.84 10.76 -6.32
N LYS A 389 18.63 11.57 -5.59
CA LYS A 389 20.05 11.77 -5.89
C LYS A 389 20.87 10.49 -5.80
N ASN A 390 20.67 9.72 -4.72
CA ASN A 390 21.36 8.49 -4.47
C ASN A 390 20.51 7.27 -4.85
N TYR A 391 19.83 7.29 -6.01
CA TYR A 391 18.89 6.24 -6.42
C TYR A 391 19.50 4.82 -6.48
N GLN A 392 20.81 4.69 -6.53
CA GLN A 392 21.51 3.39 -6.50
C GLN A 392 21.62 2.80 -5.10
N GLN A 393 21.42 3.62 -4.06
CA GLN A 393 21.52 3.25 -2.65
C GLN A 393 20.39 3.92 -1.86
N HIS A 394 19.95 3.25 -0.80
CA HIS A 394 19.00 3.81 0.16
C HIS A 394 17.63 4.19 -0.43
N TRP A 395 17.23 3.55 -1.54
CA TRP A 395 15.93 3.76 -2.16
C TRP A 395 15.29 2.46 -2.64
N LEU A 396 14.02 2.26 -2.29
CA LEU A 396 13.15 1.20 -2.79
C LEU A 396 11.93 1.80 -3.47
N HIS A 397 11.63 1.34 -4.68
CA HIS A 397 10.31 1.50 -5.31
C HIS A 397 9.52 0.21 -5.15
N ILE A 398 8.26 0.31 -4.68
CA ILE A 398 7.33 -0.81 -4.55
C ILE A 398 6.12 -0.54 -5.46
N ASP A 399 5.99 -1.36 -6.52
CA ASP A 399 4.81 -1.35 -7.39
C ASP A 399 3.76 -2.29 -6.78
N CYS A 400 2.68 -1.70 -6.27
CA CYS A 400 1.75 -2.32 -5.33
C CYS A 400 0.67 -3.18 -6.03
N SER A 401 1.06 -4.25 -6.71
CA SER A 401 0.13 -5.10 -7.49
C SER A 401 -0.86 -5.90 -6.63
N ALA A 402 -0.49 -6.23 -5.36
CA ALA A 402 -1.30 -7.08 -4.48
C ALA A 402 -2.36 -6.33 -3.64
N THR A 403 -2.49 -5.01 -3.77
CA THR A 403 -3.37 -4.19 -2.92
C THR A 403 -4.86 -4.47 -3.10
N TYR A 404 -5.29 -4.98 -4.25
CA TYR A 404 -6.70 -5.10 -4.58
C TYR A 404 -7.04 -6.33 -5.42
N ARG A 405 -8.19 -6.95 -5.12
CA ARG A 405 -8.78 -8.08 -5.88
C ARG A 405 -10.06 -7.63 -6.59
N LYS A 406 -10.04 -7.63 -7.93
CA LYS A 406 -11.24 -7.35 -8.74
C LYS A 406 -12.29 -8.45 -8.62
N THR A 407 -11.85 -9.70 -8.48
CA THR A 407 -12.67 -10.89 -8.29
C THR A 407 -12.29 -11.62 -7.01
N PRO A 408 -13.23 -12.29 -6.34
CA PRO A 408 -12.91 -13.06 -5.16
C PRO A 408 -12.07 -14.29 -5.52
N SER A 409 -11.31 -14.79 -4.54
CA SER A 409 -10.60 -16.07 -4.61
C SER A 409 -10.99 -16.96 -3.42
N ASP A 410 -10.37 -18.10 -3.29
CA ASP A 410 -10.52 -18.97 -2.13
C ASP A 410 -9.86 -18.42 -0.86
N LEU A 411 -9.03 -17.39 -0.98
CA LEU A 411 -8.38 -16.70 0.14
C LEU A 411 -9.00 -15.33 0.44
N TRP A 412 -9.42 -14.60 -0.58
CA TRP A 412 -9.77 -13.19 -0.47
C TRP A 412 -11.17 -12.88 -0.99
N ALA A 413 -11.86 -11.98 -0.32
CA ALA A 413 -13.03 -11.31 -0.89
C ALA A 413 -12.61 -10.34 -2.02
N THR A 414 -13.56 -9.91 -2.83
CA THR A 414 -13.37 -8.72 -3.70
C THR A 414 -13.08 -7.50 -2.83
N GLY A 415 -12.12 -6.69 -3.25
CA GLY A 415 -11.73 -5.47 -2.53
C GLY A 415 -10.25 -5.44 -2.17
N ALA A 416 -9.90 -4.48 -1.33
CA ALA A 416 -8.53 -4.29 -0.87
C ALA A 416 -8.10 -5.38 0.12
N THR A 417 -6.80 -5.72 0.08
CA THR A 417 -6.20 -6.83 0.86
C THR A 417 -5.52 -6.36 2.13
N GLY A 418 -4.84 -5.23 2.10
CA GLY A 418 -3.94 -4.76 3.16
C GLY A 418 -2.58 -5.48 3.19
N ILE A 419 -2.26 -6.31 2.19
CA ILE A 419 -0.94 -6.96 2.05
C ILE A 419 0.14 -5.88 1.97
N GLY A 420 1.27 -6.11 2.68
CA GLY A 420 2.44 -5.22 2.72
C GLY A 420 2.48 -4.27 3.91
N VAL A 421 1.37 -4.08 4.63
CA VAL A 421 1.30 -3.22 5.83
C VAL A 421 2.26 -3.72 6.91
N GLN A 422 2.25 -5.01 7.20
CA GLN A 422 3.06 -5.60 8.25
C GLN A 422 4.54 -5.61 7.86
N THR A 423 4.85 -5.97 6.62
CA THR A 423 6.22 -6.00 6.09
C THR A 423 6.89 -4.63 6.18
N LEU A 424 6.21 -3.57 5.71
CA LEU A 424 6.77 -2.22 5.74
C LEU A 424 6.90 -1.67 7.16
N ALA A 425 5.95 -1.98 8.05
CA ALA A 425 6.08 -1.64 9.47
C ALA A 425 7.28 -2.35 10.11
N ASN A 426 7.49 -3.64 9.80
CA ASN A 426 8.62 -4.42 10.32
C ASN A 426 9.96 -3.90 9.76
N LEU A 427 10.03 -3.55 8.47
CA LEU A 427 11.21 -2.92 7.88
C LEU A 427 11.60 -1.63 8.65
N LEU A 428 10.65 -0.74 8.92
CA LEU A 428 10.89 0.49 9.69
C LEU A 428 11.46 0.19 11.09
N LEU A 429 10.87 -0.79 11.77
CA LEU A 429 11.30 -1.19 13.12
C LEU A 429 12.67 -1.88 13.12
N ALA A 430 12.95 -2.72 12.13
CA ALA A 430 14.25 -3.38 11.99
C ALA A 430 15.37 -2.36 11.73
N LYS A 431 15.13 -1.40 10.82
CA LYS A 431 16.08 -0.32 10.54
C LYS A 431 16.29 0.62 11.74
N ALA A 432 15.23 0.87 12.53
CA ALA A 432 15.34 1.68 13.75
C ALA A 432 16.19 1.04 14.85
N LYS A 433 16.31 -0.29 14.87
CA LYS A 433 17.14 -1.03 15.84
C LYS A 433 18.63 -1.13 15.47
N GLN A 434 18.98 -0.84 14.21
CA GLN A 434 20.35 -0.88 13.72
C GLN A 434 21.14 0.39 14.06
N GLN A 435 20.54 1.35 14.73
CA GLN A 435 21.15 2.57 15.28
C GLN A 435 21.51 2.38 16.76
#